data_56477cdf91cea89686aa8565677ecb83
#
_entry.id   56477cdf91cea89686aa8565677ecb83
#
_cell.length_a   1.000
_cell.length_b   1.000
_cell.length_c   1.000
_cell.angle_alpha   90.00
_cell.angle_beta   90.00
_cell.angle_gamma   90.00
#
_symmetry.space_group_name_H-M   'P 1'
#
loop_
_entity.id
_entity.type
_entity.pdbx_description
1 polymer ?
#
loop_
_entity_poly.entity_id
_entity_poly.type
_entity_poly.pdbx_seq_one_letter_code
_entity_poly.pdbx_strand_id
1 'polypeptide(L)'
;MFSIKGDVVLDPFAGTGTTLVASLASGRNSLGIEIDDTLLPVARTFMEAASRIADEYNQRRLTRHQDWVRTRTAEHGPLKYANRHYGFPVMTAQEQDLLLDDITGIGVVPETDGVTVRAQYGGEAWSDEASWLANAAIKPPIRKQNTQVQLQL
;
A
#
# COMPACT_ATOMS: atom_id res chain seq x y z
N MET A 1 -14.49 2.25 -9.73
CA MET A 1 -13.63 2.09 -8.55
C MET A 1 -14.54 1.95 -7.35
N PHE A 2 -14.39 0.89 -6.57
CA PHE A 2 -15.36 0.55 -5.50
C PHE A 2 -14.84 0.90 -4.10
N SER A 3 -13.59 1.34 -3.98
CA SER A 3 -12.99 1.79 -2.72
C SER A 3 -11.92 2.84 -2.97
N ILE A 4 -11.70 3.70 -1.98
CA ILE A 4 -10.66 4.73 -2.00
C ILE A 4 -9.60 4.43 -0.93
N LYS A 5 -8.51 5.17 -0.93
CA LYS A 5 -7.47 5.09 0.10
C LYS A 5 -8.06 5.34 1.48
N GLY A 6 -7.71 4.50 2.45
CA GLY A 6 -8.23 4.55 3.83
C GLY A 6 -9.52 3.77 4.07
N ASP A 7 -10.23 3.36 3.04
CA ASP A 7 -11.42 2.50 3.18
C ASP A 7 -11.04 1.14 3.77
N VAL A 8 -12.05 0.43 4.29
CA VAL A 8 -11.94 -0.94 4.77
C VAL A 8 -12.46 -1.91 3.73
N VAL A 9 -11.63 -2.86 3.33
CA VAL A 9 -11.99 -3.96 2.42
C VAL A 9 -12.23 -5.21 3.25
N LEU A 10 -13.41 -5.82 3.12
CA LEU A 10 -13.74 -7.11 3.74
C LEU A 10 -13.58 -8.22 2.73
N ASP A 11 -12.83 -9.26 3.10
CA ASP A 11 -12.71 -10.50 2.34
C ASP A 11 -13.08 -11.69 3.24
N PRO A 12 -14.33 -12.21 3.15
CA PRO A 12 -14.79 -13.32 3.99
C PRO A 12 -14.23 -14.70 3.58
N PHE A 13 -13.40 -14.76 2.54
CA PHE A 13 -12.75 -15.96 2.02
C PHE A 13 -11.30 -15.66 1.68
N ALA A 14 -10.54 -15.21 2.67
CA ALA A 14 -9.23 -14.59 2.47
C ALA A 14 -8.18 -15.51 1.84
N GLY A 15 -8.30 -16.83 2.03
CA GLY A 15 -7.36 -17.80 1.46
C GLY A 15 -5.91 -17.46 1.82
N THR A 16 -5.08 -17.31 0.81
CA THR A 16 -3.67 -16.92 0.97
C THR A 16 -3.45 -15.42 1.23
N GLY A 17 -4.51 -14.61 1.39
CA GLY A 17 -4.42 -13.20 1.74
C GLY A 17 -4.13 -12.24 0.57
N THR A 18 -4.40 -12.64 -0.67
CA THR A 18 -4.15 -11.81 -1.85
C THR A 18 -4.87 -10.46 -1.79
N THR A 19 -6.14 -10.45 -1.38
CA THR A 19 -6.93 -9.22 -1.18
C THR A 19 -6.31 -8.32 -0.10
N LEU A 20 -5.82 -8.93 0.97
CA LEU A 20 -5.20 -8.23 2.09
C LEU A 20 -3.90 -7.53 1.66
N VAL A 21 -3.04 -8.24 0.92
CA VAL A 21 -1.81 -7.68 0.35
C VAL A 21 -2.12 -6.56 -0.65
N ALA A 22 -3.13 -6.74 -1.51
CA ALA A 22 -3.56 -5.69 -2.45
C ALA A 22 -4.09 -4.44 -1.72
N SER A 23 -4.79 -4.63 -0.60
CA SER A 23 -5.25 -3.54 0.27
C SER A 23 -4.08 -2.79 0.89
N LEU A 24 -3.10 -3.51 1.46
CA LEU A 24 -1.86 -2.92 1.96
C LEU A 24 -1.15 -2.12 0.85
N ALA A 25 -0.89 -2.73 -0.30
CA ALA A 25 -0.19 -2.09 -1.42
C ALA A 25 -0.90 -0.86 -1.99
N SER A 26 -2.15 -0.62 -1.62
CA SER A 26 -2.96 0.49 -2.11
C SER A 26 -3.48 1.42 -1.00
N GLY A 27 -2.87 1.38 0.18
CA GLY A 27 -3.18 2.27 1.30
C GLY A 27 -4.58 2.08 1.87
N ARG A 28 -5.13 0.85 1.83
CA ARG A 28 -6.45 0.51 2.36
C ARG A 28 -6.31 -0.36 3.59
N ASN A 29 -7.29 -0.24 4.50
CA ASN A 29 -7.47 -1.20 5.57
C ASN A 29 -8.17 -2.45 5.02
N SER A 30 -7.97 -3.59 5.64
CA SER A 30 -8.72 -4.80 5.29
C SER A 30 -8.92 -5.71 6.49
N LEU A 31 -10.01 -6.48 6.40
CA LEU A 31 -10.34 -7.58 7.28
C LEU A 31 -10.54 -8.82 6.43
N GLY A 32 -9.74 -9.85 6.68
CA GLY A 32 -9.90 -11.16 6.05
C GLY A 32 -10.39 -12.19 7.06
N ILE A 33 -11.24 -13.09 6.60
CA ILE A 33 -11.71 -14.24 7.35
C ILE A 33 -11.35 -15.50 6.55
N GLU A 34 -10.73 -16.47 7.21
CA GLU A 34 -10.38 -17.75 6.60
C GLU A 34 -10.75 -18.88 7.56
N ILE A 35 -11.42 -19.92 7.05
CA ILE A 35 -11.87 -21.08 7.84
C ILE A 35 -10.79 -22.17 7.91
N ASP A 36 -9.87 -22.19 6.93
CA ASP A 36 -8.77 -23.14 6.89
C ASP A 36 -7.54 -22.53 7.57
N ASP A 37 -7.32 -22.91 8.82
CA ASP A 37 -6.21 -22.43 9.63
C ASP A 37 -4.84 -22.83 9.07
N THR A 38 -4.77 -23.83 8.19
CA THR A 38 -3.52 -24.20 7.50
C THR A 38 -3.05 -23.14 6.50
N LEU A 39 -3.94 -22.28 6.04
CA LEU A 39 -3.62 -21.16 5.14
C LEU A 39 -3.09 -19.93 5.90
N LEU A 40 -3.33 -19.80 7.19
CA LEU A 40 -2.91 -18.65 7.99
C LEU A 40 -1.39 -18.37 7.92
N PRO A 41 -0.49 -19.39 8.08
CA PRO A 41 0.95 -19.17 7.93
C PRO A 41 1.33 -18.68 6.53
N VAL A 42 0.65 -19.15 5.49
CA VAL A 42 0.88 -18.74 4.09
C VAL A 42 0.46 -17.30 3.90
N ALA A 43 -0.75 -16.94 4.33
CA ALA A 43 -1.26 -15.57 4.27
C ALA A 43 -0.36 -14.59 5.03
N ARG A 44 0.10 -14.97 6.23
CA ARG A 44 1.05 -14.20 7.02
C ARG A 44 2.34 -13.94 6.26
N THR A 45 2.98 -14.97 5.73
CA THR A 45 4.21 -14.84 4.93
C THR A 45 4.00 -13.93 3.72
N PHE A 46 2.85 -14.03 3.07
CA PHE A 46 2.52 -13.21 1.92
C PHE A 46 2.31 -11.73 2.32
N MET A 47 1.66 -11.47 3.45
CA MET A 47 1.50 -10.11 3.98
C MET A 47 2.84 -9.51 4.45
N GLU A 48 3.75 -10.29 5.03
CA GLU A 48 5.11 -9.84 5.37
C GLU A 48 5.91 -9.43 4.12
N ALA A 49 5.63 -10.02 2.97
CA ALA A 49 6.23 -9.66 1.70
C ALA A 49 5.55 -8.46 0.99
N ALA A 50 4.50 -7.88 1.57
CA ALA A 50 3.68 -6.86 0.91
C ALA A 50 4.47 -5.60 0.52
N SER A 51 5.48 -5.19 1.31
CA SER A 51 6.36 -4.07 0.94
C SER A 51 7.03 -4.32 -0.40
N ARG A 52 7.74 -5.44 -0.54
CA ARG A 52 8.43 -5.80 -1.78
C ARG A 52 7.46 -5.91 -2.97
N ILE A 53 6.29 -6.51 -2.75
CA ILE A 53 5.27 -6.65 -3.80
C ILE A 53 4.75 -5.29 -4.24
N ALA A 54 4.49 -4.37 -3.30
CA ALA A 54 4.05 -3.01 -3.57
C ALA A 54 5.11 -2.23 -4.35
N ASP A 55 6.37 -2.30 -3.93
CA ASP A 55 7.49 -1.62 -4.58
C ASP A 55 7.66 -2.09 -6.03
N GLU A 56 7.69 -3.39 -6.28
CA GLU A 56 7.77 -3.96 -7.63
C GLU A 56 6.58 -3.53 -8.51
N TYR A 57 5.38 -3.45 -7.94
CA TYR A 57 4.20 -2.98 -8.64
C TYR A 57 4.29 -1.49 -8.97
N ASN A 58 4.69 -0.65 -8.02
CA ASN A 58 4.84 0.78 -8.18
C ASN A 58 5.93 1.12 -9.21
N GLN A 59 7.08 0.46 -9.14
CA GLN A 59 8.16 0.63 -10.12
C GLN A 59 7.70 0.30 -11.54
N ARG A 60 6.97 -0.80 -11.72
CA ARG A 60 6.39 -1.16 -13.03
C ARG A 60 5.38 -0.11 -13.53
N ARG A 61 4.57 0.45 -12.64
CA ARG A 61 3.63 1.53 -13.00
C ARG A 61 4.38 2.78 -13.46
N LEU A 62 5.40 3.21 -12.71
CA LEU A 62 6.21 4.38 -13.04
C LEU A 62 6.92 4.21 -14.38
N THR A 63 7.56 3.06 -14.62
CA THR A 63 8.22 2.75 -15.88
C THR A 63 7.24 2.81 -17.05
N ARG A 64 6.08 2.15 -16.95
CA ARG A 64 5.05 2.19 -18.00
C ARG A 64 4.56 3.60 -18.29
N HIS A 65 4.39 4.41 -17.23
CA HIS A 65 3.98 5.80 -17.40
C HIS A 65 5.06 6.60 -18.14
N GLN A 66 6.33 6.47 -17.78
CA GLN A 66 7.43 7.15 -18.45
C GLN A 66 7.55 6.76 -19.93
N ASP A 67 7.40 5.48 -20.26
CA ASP A 67 7.41 5.01 -21.64
C ASP A 67 6.23 5.58 -22.43
N TRP A 68 5.05 5.58 -21.83
CA TRP A 68 3.87 6.20 -22.42
C TRP A 68 4.08 7.72 -22.64
N VAL A 69 4.64 8.44 -21.67
CA VAL A 69 4.95 9.88 -21.78
C VAL A 69 5.90 10.15 -22.95
N ARG A 70 6.96 9.32 -23.12
CA ARG A 70 7.91 9.46 -24.25
C ARG A 70 7.19 9.33 -25.59
N THR A 71 6.40 8.26 -25.74
CA THR A 71 5.63 8.02 -26.99
C THR A 71 4.65 9.17 -27.25
N ARG A 72 3.86 9.51 -26.24
CA ARG A 72 2.86 10.58 -26.33
C ARG A 72 3.47 11.93 -26.67
N THR A 73 4.63 12.27 -26.07
CA THR A 73 5.33 13.54 -26.33
C THR A 73 5.89 13.58 -27.76
N ALA A 74 6.38 12.46 -28.27
CA ALA A 74 6.88 12.36 -29.65
C ALA A 74 5.77 12.58 -30.68
N GLU A 75 4.56 12.10 -30.41
CA GLU A 75 3.42 12.17 -31.36
C GLU A 75 2.64 13.49 -31.27
N HIS A 76 2.50 14.07 -30.09
CA HIS A 76 1.55 15.17 -29.83
C HIS A 76 2.17 16.37 -29.11
N GLY A 77 3.49 16.37 -28.90
CA GLY A 77 4.20 17.41 -28.19
C GLY A 77 4.16 17.30 -26.65
N PRO A 78 4.84 18.22 -25.95
CA PRO A 78 5.05 18.13 -24.52
C PRO A 78 3.76 18.25 -23.73
N LEU A 79 3.72 17.57 -22.58
CA LEU A 79 2.64 17.67 -21.61
C LEU A 79 2.78 18.95 -20.78
N LYS A 80 1.65 19.51 -20.37
CA LYS A 80 1.59 20.82 -19.68
C LYS A 80 2.00 20.75 -18.22
N TYR A 81 1.72 19.64 -17.55
CA TYR A 81 1.90 19.48 -16.10
C TYR A 81 3.04 18.51 -15.81
N ALA A 82 3.63 18.64 -14.62
CA ALA A 82 4.62 17.72 -14.11
C ALA A 82 4.24 17.27 -12.69
N ASN A 83 4.46 15.99 -12.38
CA ASN A 83 4.30 15.48 -11.02
C ASN A 83 5.41 16.04 -10.14
N ARG A 84 5.04 16.54 -8.95
CA ARG A 84 5.96 17.22 -8.02
C ARG A 84 6.85 16.26 -7.24
N HIS A 85 6.42 14.99 -7.10
CA HIS A 85 7.14 13.97 -6.34
C HIS A 85 8.14 13.20 -7.20
N TYR A 86 7.78 12.93 -8.46
CA TYR A 86 8.57 12.10 -9.36
C TYR A 86 9.24 12.89 -10.50
N GLY A 87 8.86 14.16 -10.72
CA GLY A 87 9.46 15.04 -11.71
C GLY A 87 9.13 14.73 -13.18
N PHE A 88 8.31 13.72 -13.47
CA PHE A 88 7.92 13.41 -14.85
C PHE A 88 6.63 14.11 -15.27
N PRO A 89 6.44 14.34 -16.59
CA PRO A 89 5.24 14.96 -17.11
C PRO A 89 3.98 14.13 -16.88
N VAL A 90 2.85 14.80 -16.64
CA VAL A 90 1.52 14.20 -16.42
C VAL A 90 0.44 14.93 -17.22
N MET A 91 -0.70 14.26 -17.44
CA MET A 91 -1.76 14.76 -18.30
C MET A 91 -2.60 15.86 -17.63
N THR A 92 -2.89 15.73 -16.37
CA THR A 92 -3.86 16.55 -15.65
C THR A 92 -3.26 17.27 -14.45
N ALA A 93 -3.89 18.37 -14.04
CA ALA A 93 -3.47 19.11 -12.86
C ALA A 93 -3.60 18.29 -11.58
N GLN A 94 -4.57 17.36 -11.51
CA GLN A 94 -4.79 16.49 -10.35
C GLN A 94 -3.64 15.48 -10.15
N GLU A 95 -2.95 15.11 -11.22
CA GLU A 95 -1.82 14.18 -11.16
C GLU A 95 -0.52 14.82 -10.67
N GLN A 96 -0.48 16.16 -10.53
CA GLN A 96 0.72 16.88 -10.05
C GLN A 96 1.10 16.48 -8.62
N ASP A 97 0.11 16.18 -7.78
CA ASP A 97 0.31 15.81 -6.38
C ASP A 97 0.08 14.31 -6.12
N LEU A 98 -0.07 13.52 -7.19
CA LEU A 98 -0.24 12.07 -7.06
C LEU A 98 1.03 11.42 -6.53
N LEU A 99 0.91 10.75 -5.40
CA LEU A 99 1.96 9.97 -4.77
C LEU A 99 1.50 8.52 -4.68
N LEU A 100 2.36 7.58 -5.09
CA LEU A 100 2.13 6.16 -4.87
C LEU A 100 2.45 5.80 -3.42
N ASP A 101 1.74 4.78 -2.93
CA ASP A 101 1.93 4.32 -1.56
C ASP A 101 3.13 3.36 -1.50
N ASP A 102 4.29 3.88 -1.10
CA ASP A 102 5.46 3.06 -0.80
C ASP A 102 5.38 2.59 0.66
N ILE A 103 5.39 1.28 0.87
CA ILE A 103 5.38 0.68 2.21
C ILE A 103 6.81 0.68 2.73
N THR A 104 7.07 1.50 3.75
CA THR A 104 8.39 1.66 4.37
C THR A 104 8.63 0.76 5.57
N GLY A 105 7.57 0.16 6.10
CA GLY A 105 7.66 -0.78 7.21
C GLY A 105 6.43 -1.67 7.33
N ILE A 106 6.63 -2.90 7.78
CA ILE A 106 5.57 -3.85 8.11
C ILE A 106 5.82 -4.40 9.51
N GLY A 107 4.81 -4.31 10.37
CA GLY A 107 4.77 -4.94 11.68
C GLY A 107 3.68 -5.99 11.74
N VAL A 108 4.00 -7.14 12.32
CA VAL A 108 3.06 -8.25 12.51
C VAL A 108 2.82 -8.43 14.00
N VAL A 109 1.56 -8.31 14.42
CA VAL A 109 1.14 -8.48 15.81
C VAL A 109 0.29 -9.74 15.89
N PRO A 110 0.73 -10.77 16.63
CA PRO A 110 -0.08 -11.95 16.88
C PRO A 110 -1.31 -11.56 17.73
N GLU A 111 -2.46 -12.11 17.37
CA GLU A 111 -3.70 -12.00 18.12
C GLU A 111 -4.15 -13.38 18.56
N THR A 112 -5.12 -13.47 19.47
CA THR A 112 -5.62 -14.76 19.97
C THR A 112 -6.20 -15.64 18.86
N ASP A 113 -6.95 -15.01 17.95
CA ASP A 113 -7.69 -15.68 16.88
C ASP A 113 -7.25 -15.16 15.50
N GLY A 114 -5.94 -14.91 15.31
CA GLY A 114 -5.47 -14.43 14.02
C GLY A 114 -4.16 -13.66 14.06
N VAL A 115 -4.00 -12.76 13.11
CA VAL A 115 -2.83 -11.88 13.02
C VAL A 115 -3.26 -10.50 12.52
N THR A 116 -2.75 -9.46 13.17
CA THR A 116 -2.85 -8.09 12.69
C THR A 116 -1.55 -7.70 12.00
N VAL A 117 -1.64 -7.25 10.76
CA VAL A 117 -0.50 -6.69 10.03
C VAL A 117 -0.71 -5.19 9.86
N ARG A 118 0.29 -4.41 10.21
CA ARG A 118 0.29 -2.96 10.10
C ARG A 118 1.38 -2.52 9.15
N ALA A 119 1.05 -1.56 8.27
CA ALA A 119 2.00 -0.98 7.33
C ALA A 119 2.21 0.51 7.61
N GLN A 120 3.43 0.96 7.43
CA GLN A 120 3.81 2.36 7.44
C GLN A 120 4.09 2.79 6.00
N TYR A 121 3.64 3.99 5.65
CA TYR A 121 3.78 4.55 4.29
C TYR A 121 4.60 5.83 4.32
N GLY A 122 5.53 5.94 3.40
CA GLY A 122 6.28 7.15 3.04
C GLY A 122 7.07 7.82 4.17
N GLY A 123 8.28 8.20 3.89
CA GLY A 123 8.94 9.29 4.53
C GLY A 123 9.93 9.01 5.65
N GLU A 124 9.71 8.33 6.71
CA GLU A 124 10.73 8.10 7.74
C GLU A 124 10.97 6.62 7.96
N ALA A 125 12.23 6.21 7.86
CA ALA A 125 12.64 4.84 8.15
C ALA A 125 12.25 4.46 9.59
N TRP A 126 11.81 3.24 9.78
CA TRP A 126 11.64 2.66 11.11
C TRP A 126 12.98 2.63 11.83
N SER A 127 13.03 3.23 13.01
CA SER A 127 14.21 3.14 13.85
C SER A 127 14.15 1.91 14.77
N ASP A 128 12.96 1.52 15.22
CA ASP A 128 12.71 0.33 16.05
C ASP A 128 11.19 0.07 16.25
N GLU A 129 10.86 -1.10 16.81
CA GLU A 129 9.49 -1.54 17.09
C GLU A 129 8.79 -0.64 18.14
N ALA A 130 9.54 -0.09 19.09
CA ALA A 130 9.01 0.78 20.15
C ALA A 130 8.61 2.15 19.59
N SER A 131 9.37 2.72 18.67
CA SER A 131 9.04 3.99 18.03
C SER A 131 7.76 3.89 17.20
N TRP A 132 7.51 2.73 16.62
CA TRP A 132 6.31 2.44 15.87
C TRP A 132 5.05 2.37 16.73
N LEU A 133 5.12 1.69 17.89
CA LEU A 133 4.02 1.61 18.86
C LEU A 133 3.70 2.99 19.45
N ALA A 134 4.72 3.81 19.74
CA ALA A 134 4.54 5.16 20.22
C ALA A 134 3.90 6.08 19.16
N ASN A 135 4.29 5.96 17.89
CA ASN A 135 3.71 6.74 16.81
C ASN A 135 2.29 6.32 16.43
N ALA A 136 1.89 5.06 16.70
CA ALA A 136 0.52 4.60 16.53
C ALA A 136 -0.48 5.28 17.50
N ALA A 137 0.00 5.77 18.65
CA ALA A 137 -0.79 6.50 19.64
C ALA A 137 -0.92 8.02 19.35
N ILE A 138 -0.07 8.57 18.48
CA ILE A 138 -0.11 9.98 18.10
C ILE A 138 -1.00 10.10 16.86
N LYS A 139 -2.09 10.88 16.93
CA LYS A 139 -2.90 11.23 15.75
C LYS A 139 -1.98 11.84 14.69
N PRO A 140 -1.74 11.17 13.56
CA PRO A 140 -0.86 11.72 12.54
C PRO A 140 -1.51 12.94 11.89
N PRO A 141 -0.73 13.90 11.37
CA PRO A 141 -1.24 14.87 10.43
C PRO A 141 -1.82 14.14 9.22
N ILE A 142 -2.83 14.70 8.59
CA ILE A 142 -3.76 14.14 7.58
C ILE A 142 -3.11 13.36 6.39
N ARG A 143 -1.78 13.25 6.34
CA ARG A 143 -1.00 12.62 5.24
C ARG A 143 -0.35 11.26 5.55
N LYS A 144 -0.47 10.74 6.78
CA LYS A 144 0.10 9.42 7.15
C LYS A 144 -1.04 8.53 7.61
N GLN A 145 -1.62 7.77 6.71
CA GLN A 145 -2.62 6.76 7.06
C GLN A 145 -1.90 5.46 7.40
N ASN A 146 -2.06 5.02 8.65
CA ASN A 146 -1.70 3.66 9.04
C ASN A 146 -2.79 2.74 8.51
N THR A 147 -2.44 1.84 7.63
CA THR A 147 -3.35 0.81 7.13
C THR A 147 -3.23 -0.42 8.01
N GLN A 148 -4.35 -0.92 8.49
CA GLN A 148 -4.43 -2.17 9.25
C GLN A 148 -5.05 -3.25 8.39
N VAL A 149 -4.46 -4.43 8.47
CA VAL A 149 -5.02 -5.65 7.88
C VAL A 149 -5.19 -6.65 9.02
N GLN A 150 -6.38 -7.17 9.20
CA GLN A 150 -6.67 -8.22 10.15
C GLN A 150 -7.07 -9.49 9.40
N LEU A 151 -6.50 -10.60 9.82
CA LEU A 151 -6.93 -11.93 9.44
C LEU A 151 -7.46 -12.63 10.70
N GLN A 152 -8.72 -13.03 10.67
CA GLN A 152 -9.37 -13.81 11.73
C GLN A 152 -9.62 -15.24 11.26
N LEU A 153 -9.46 -16.19 12.18
CA LEU A 153 -9.78 -17.61 11.99
C LEU A 153 -11.26 -17.87 12.23
#